data_9dfb837cf7f545b9b08833c1b4690cd2
#
_entry.id   9dfb837cf7f545b9b08833c1b4690cd2
#
_cell.length_a   1.000
_cell.length_b   1.000
_cell.length_c   1.000
_cell.angle_alpha   90.00
_cell.angle_beta   90.00
_cell.angle_gamma   90.00
#
_symmetry.space_group_name_H-M   'P 1'
#
loop_
_entity.id
_entity.type
_entity.pdbx_description
1 polymer ?
#
loop_
_entity_poly.entity_id
_entity_poly.type
_entity_poly.pdbx_seq_one_letter_code
_entity_poly.pdbx_strand_id
1 'polypeptide(L)'
;DAVSIRGKSQSPCIFSIFATYYLYIMNSEIRNLQPQPLWNKFADLNAIPRASKKEERVIAFMKDFGKSLGLETIVDAVGNVIIKKPATQGMENRKIIVMQSHLDMVHQKNNDTDFDFGTQGIDMYVDGDWVRAKGTTLGADNGLGVATIMAILESNDIAHPAIEALFTIDEETGMTGALGLQGGLLTGGILLNLDTEEDNEIGVGCAGGIDVTATRDYEQEETPEFKIGYKISVKGLQGGHSGMQIHEGLGNANKIMNRLLFDGFEHFGLRISEMEGGSLRNAIPRESQAIVAIDAIKETLFLSEMEILATTIKTEFKTM
;
A
#
# COMPACT_ATOMS: atom_id res chain seq x y z
N ASP A 1 -35.45 13.26 -40.26
CA ASP A 1 -34.36 14.15 -40.69
C ASP A 1 -33.29 14.18 -39.60
N ALA A 2 -32.26 13.38 -39.80
CA ALA A 2 -31.10 13.29 -38.92
C ALA A 2 -29.98 14.17 -39.49
N VAL A 3 -29.53 15.18 -38.74
CA VAL A 3 -28.36 15.99 -39.07
C VAL A 3 -27.17 15.41 -38.32
N SER A 4 -26.23 14.81 -39.06
CA SER A 4 -24.94 14.36 -38.61
C SER A 4 -24.00 15.59 -38.53
N ILE A 5 -23.49 15.93 -37.35
CA ILE A 5 -22.39 16.88 -37.19
C ILE A 5 -21.13 16.08 -36.86
N ARG A 6 -20.29 15.83 -37.87
CA ARG A 6 -18.89 15.46 -37.68
C ARG A 6 -18.10 16.75 -37.50
N GLY A 7 -17.70 17.03 -36.27
CA GLY A 7 -16.71 18.07 -35.93
C GLY A 7 -15.50 17.42 -35.26
N LYS A 8 -14.39 17.32 -35.98
CA LYS A 8 -13.07 17.13 -35.38
C LYS A 8 -12.73 18.40 -34.63
N SER A 9 -12.63 18.34 -33.31
CA SER A 9 -11.93 19.36 -32.52
C SER A 9 -11.06 18.64 -31.51
N GLN A 10 -9.79 18.55 -31.84
CA GLN A 10 -8.75 18.33 -30.89
C GLN A 10 -8.56 19.63 -30.11
N SER A 11 -8.91 19.65 -28.84
CA SER A 11 -8.46 20.65 -27.89
C SER A 11 -8.03 19.95 -26.60
N PRO A 12 -6.72 19.75 -26.42
CA PRO A 12 -6.16 19.11 -25.20
C PRO A 12 -6.30 19.99 -23.95
N CYS A 13 -6.58 21.30 -24.09
CA CYS A 13 -6.53 22.25 -22.97
C CYS A 13 -7.71 22.21 -21.99
N ILE A 14 -8.91 21.85 -22.43
CA ILE A 14 -10.10 21.97 -21.54
C ILE A 14 -10.17 20.83 -20.53
N PHE A 15 -9.83 19.62 -20.92
CA PHE A 15 -9.77 18.48 -19.99
C PHE A 15 -8.69 18.63 -18.92
N SER A 16 -7.56 19.24 -19.25
CA SER A 16 -6.47 19.53 -18.30
C SER A 16 -6.88 20.54 -17.24
N ILE A 17 -7.60 21.60 -17.61
CA ILE A 17 -8.02 22.66 -16.68
C ILE A 17 -9.08 22.16 -15.70
N PHE A 18 -10.06 21.38 -16.15
CA PHE A 18 -11.09 20.82 -15.27
C PHE A 18 -10.52 19.75 -14.33
N ALA A 19 -9.63 18.90 -14.80
CA ALA A 19 -8.95 17.91 -13.97
C ALA A 19 -8.09 18.60 -12.90
N THR A 20 -7.32 19.61 -13.24
CA THR A 20 -6.51 20.39 -12.30
C THR A 20 -7.36 21.18 -11.30
N TYR A 21 -8.49 21.73 -11.71
CA TYR A 21 -9.41 22.46 -10.82
C TYR A 21 -10.14 21.52 -9.86
N TYR A 22 -10.55 20.33 -10.34
CA TYR A 22 -11.16 19.30 -9.50
C TYR A 22 -10.17 18.75 -8.48
N LEU A 23 -8.91 18.51 -8.88
CA LEU A 23 -7.81 18.09 -8.01
C LEU A 23 -7.48 19.16 -6.95
N TYR A 24 -7.61 20.44 -7.28
CA TYR A 24 -7.37 21.54 -6.33
C TYR A 24 -8.47 21.67 -5.26
N ILE A 25 -9.72 21.32 -5.59
CA ILE A 25 -10.84 21.30 -4.63
C ILE A 25 -10.78 20.07 -3.72
N MET A 26 -10.33 18.93 -4.23
CA MET A 26 -10.09 17.74 -3.41
C MET A 26 -8.95 18.03 -2.44
N ASN A 27 -9.12 17.59 -1.21
CA ASN A 27 -8.11 17.73 -0.15
C ASN A 27 -7.77 19.20 0.20
N SER A 28 -8.70 20.14 0.00
CA SER A 28 -8.44 21.56 0.25
C SER A 28 -8.08 21.86 1.72
N GLU A 29 -8.64 21.14 2.68
CA GLU A 29 -8.29 21.30 4.09
C GLU A 29 -6.87 20.79 4.41
N ILE A 30 -6.41 19.74 3.74
CA ILE A 30 -5.05 19.20 3.89
C ILE A 30 -4.01 20.26 3.48
N ARG A 31 -4.31 21.03 2.43
CA ARG A 31 -3.42 22.10 1.92
C ARG A 31 -3.24 23.28 2.88
N ASN A 32 -4.08 23.40 3.91
CA ASN A 32 -3.97 24.42 4.95
C ASN A 32 -3.12 24.00 6.15
N LEU A 33 -2.73 22.73 6.22
CA LEU A 33 -1.88 22.21 7.30
C LEU A 33 -0.45 22.76 7.21
N GLN A 34 0.26 22.76 8.34
CA GLN A 34 1.65 23.20 8.44
C GLN A 34 2.60 22.01 8.64
N PRO A 35 3.77 22.00 7.98
CA PRO A 35 4.28 22.99 7.03
C PRO A 35 3.55 22.92 5.67
N GLN A 36 3.01 24.03 5.22
CA GLN A 36 2.16 24.07 4.04
C GLN A 36 2.82 23.53 2.74
N PRO A 37 4.12 23.80 2.46
CA PRO A 37 4.76 23.24 1.26
C PRO A 37 4.70 21.71 1.21
N LEU A 38 4.91 21.01 2.34
CA LEU A 38 4.83 19.55 2.43
C LEU A 38 3.42 19.06 2.14
N TRP A 39 2.41 19.61 2.82
CA TRP A 39 1.04 19.16 2.68
C TRP A 39 0.45 19.45 1.29
N ASN A 40 0.88 20.53 0.65
CA ASN A 40 0.55 20.77 -0.75
C ASN A 40 1.10 19.68 -1.66
N LYS A 41 2.38 19.29 -1.49
CA LYS A 41 2.98 18.22 -2.29
C LYS A 41 2.36 16.86 -2.00
N PHE A 42 2.01 16.59 -0.75
CA PHE A 42 1.31 15.36 -0.40
C PHE A 42 -0.09 15.28 -1.04
N ALA A 43 -0.82 16.40 -1.04
CA ALA A 43 -2.11 16.48 -1.71
C ALA A 43 -1.98 16.35 -3.24
N ASP A 44 -0.95 16.94 -3.85
CA ASP A 44 -0.67 16.82 -5.28
C ASP A 44 -0.34 15.36 -5.65
N LEU A 45 0.52 14.71 -4.87
CA LEU A 45 0.93 13.32 -5.07
C LEU A 45 -0.26 12.36 -4.93
N ASN A 46 -1.06 12.52 -3.87
CA ASN A 46 -2.21 11.64 -3.60
C ASN A 46 -3.39 11.85 -4.56
N ALA A 47 -3.38 12.93 -5.34
CA ALA A 47 -4.28 13.10 -6.47
C ALA A 47 -3.91 12.18 -7.67
N ILE A 48 -2.71 11.61 -7.68
CA ILE A 48 -2.22 10.74 -8.75
C ILE A 48 -2.37 9.28 -8.32
N PRO A 49 -3.08 8.44 -9.11
CA PRO A 49 -3.08 6.99 -8.90
C PRO A 49 -1.66 6.42 -8.94
N ARG A 50 -1.25 5.70 -7.87
CA ARG A 50 0.12 5.20 -7.70
C ARG A 50 0.20 3.85 -6.98
N ALA A 51 -0.79 2.99 -7.22
CA ALA A 51 -0.75 1.63 -6.71
C ALA A 51 0.52 0.90 -7.17
N SER A 52 1.11 0.07 -6.31
CA SER A 52 2.28 -0.78 -6.65
C SER A 52 2.04 -1.55 -7.95
N LYS A 53 3.04 -1.58 -8.83
CA LYS A 53 3.02 -2.11 -10.20
C LYS A 53 2.10 -1.38 -11.21
N LYS A 54 1.68 -0.14 -10.87
CA LYS A 54 0.89 0.74 -11.74
C LYS A 54 1.36 2.20 -11.62
N GLU A 55 2.68 2.39 -11.60
CA GLU A 55 3.33 3.67 -11.27
C GLU A 55 3.51 4.60 -12.48
N GLU A 56 3.08 4.23 -13.68
CA GLU A 56 3.34 5.01 -14.91
C GLU A 56 2.89 6.49 -14.78
N ARG A 57 1.77 6.72 -14.09
CA ARG A 57 1.22 8.07 -13.89
C ARG A 57 2.04 8.89 -12.91
N VAL A 58 2.46 8.28 -11.79
CA VAL A 58 3.26 9.00 -10.80
C VAL A 58 4.70 9.20 -11.28
N ILE A 59 5.26 8.28 -12.08
CA ILE A 59 6.55 8.47 -12.78
C ILE A 59 6.47 9.68 -13.72
N ALA A 60 5.41 9.76 -14.53
CA ALA A 60 5.20 10.90 -15.44
C ALA A 60 5.05 12.21 -14.65
N PHE A 61 4.27 12.22 -13.56
CA PHE A 61 4.08 13.35 -12.68
C PHE A 61 5.42 13.84 -12.09
N MET A 62 6.23 12.94 -11.54
CA MET A 62 7.54 13.28 -10.96
C MET A 62 8.53 13.79 -12.00
N LYS A 63 8.53 13.20 -13.20
CA LYS A 63 9.33 13.68 -14.33
C LYS A 63 8.96 15.10 -14.73
N ASP A 64 7.66 15.40 -14.82
CA ASP A 64 7.18 16.72 -15.19
C ASP A 64 7.42 17.72 -14.05
N PHE A 65 7.31 17.32 -12.79
CA PHE A 65 7.67 18.12 -11.63
C PHE A 65 9.15 18.56 -11.68
N GLY A 66 10.09 17.62 -11.83
CA GLY A 66 11.51 17.98 -11.91
C GLY A 66 11.83 18.91 -13.09
N LYS A 67 11.23 18.68 -14.25
CA LYS A 67 11.36 19.56 -15.43
C LYS A 67 10.78 20.95 -15.21
N SER A 68 9.64 21.06 -14.52
CA SER A 68 9.00 22.34 -14.24
C SER A 68 9.87 23.26 -13.38
N LEU A 69 10.74 22.65 -12.55
CA LEU A 69 11.74 23.35 -11.73
C LEU A 69 13.05 23.66 -12.51
N GLY A 70 13.15 23.22 -13.78
CA GLY A 70 14.38 23.35 -14.56
C GLY A 70 15.53 22.47 -14.06
N LEU A 71 15.23 21.41 -13.31
CA LEU A 71 16.21 20.50 -12.74
C LEU A 71 16.51 19.32 -13.68
N GLU A 72 17.75 18.81 -13.64
CA GLU A 72 18.12 17.57 -14.31
C GLU A 72 17.23 16.45 -13.77
N THR A 73 16.50 15.79 -14.69
CA THR A 73 15.55 14.73 -14.34
C THR A 73 15.75 13.53 -15.22
N ILE A 74 16.07 12.40 -14.61
CA ILE A 74 16.37 11.12 -15.26
C ILE A 74 15.29 10.12 -14.84
N VAL A 75 14.79 9.34 -15.79
CA VAL A 75 14.04 8.11 -15.52
C VAL A 75 14.93 6.96 -15.96
N ASP A 76 15.27 6.08 -15.03
CA ASP A 76 16.15 4.95 -15.35
C ASP A 76 15.41 3.82 -16.11
N ALA A 77 16.13 2.74 -16.42
CA ALA A 77 15.61 1.64 -17.22
C ALA A 77 14.47 0.85 -16.55
N VAL A 78 14.37 0.90 -15.21
CA VAL A 78 13.33 0.19 -14.46
C VAL A 78 12.17 1.10 -14.04
N GLY A 79 12.32 2.43 -14.20
CA GLY A 79 11.28 3.42 -13.89
C GLY A 79 11.53 4.28 -12.66
N ASN A 80 12.67 4.13 -11.97
CA ASN A 80 13.04 5.07 -10.91
C ASN A 80 13.23 6.48 -11.47
N VAL A 81 12.84 7.49 -10.70
CA VAL A 81 13.03 8.89 -11.06
C VAL A 81 14.13 9.50 -10.22
N ILE A 82 15.11 10.14 -10.86
CA ILE A 82 16.21 10.83 -10.20
C ILE A 82 16.14 12.30 -10.58
N ILE A 83 16.06 13.20 -9.59
CA ILE A 83 16.06 14.65 -9.80
C ILE A 83 17.26 15.25 -9.07
N LYS A 84 18.11 16.00 -9.80
CA LYS A 84 19.33 16.59 -9.25
C LYS A 84 19.18 18.09 -9.07
N LYS A 85 19.40 18.54 -7.83
CA LYS A 85 19.37 19.98 -7.47
C LYS A 85 20.79 20.44 -7.10
N PRO A 86 21.32 21.50 -7.73
CA PRO A 86 22.61 22.09 -7.35
C PRO A 86 22.61 22.59 -5.91
N ALA A 87 23.79 22.64 -5.30
CA ALA A 87 23.96 23.24 -3.98
C ALA A 87 23.55 24.71 -3.96
N THR A 88 23.03 25.16 -2.83
CA THR A 88 22.85 26.60 -2.58
C THR A 88 24.19 27.28 -2.33
N GLN A 89 24.21 28.60 -2.53
CA GLN A 89 25.42 29.41 -2.34
C GLN A 89 26.08 29.17 -0.96
N GLY A 90 27.36 28.85 -0.98
CA GLY A 90 28.15 28.54 0.23
C GLY A 90 28.09 27.10 0.70
N MET A 91 27.32 26.22 0.02
CA MET A 91 27.21 24.81 0.34
C MET A 91 27.86 23.89 -0.71
N GLU A 92 28.52 24.45 -1.72
CA GLU A 92 29.05 23.73 -2.89
C GLU A 92 30.13 22.71 -2.53
N ASN A 93 30.90 22.98 -1.46
CA ASN A 93 31.98 22.10 -0.99
C ASN A 93 31.51 21.02 0.01
N ARG A 94 30.21 20.91 0.25
CA ARG A 94 29.65 19.87 1.12
C ARG A 94 29.45 18.57 0.35
N LYS A 95 29.39 17.45 1.07
CA LYS A 95 29.06 16.14 0.48
C LYS A 95 27.68 16.19 -0.15
N ILE A 96 27.56 15.63 -1.33
CA ILE A 96 26.26 15.44 -2.01
C ILE A 96 25.41 14.48 -1.17
N ILE A 97 24.14 14.81 -1.01
CA ILE A 97 23.15 14.02 -0.28
C ILE A 97 22.21 13.37 -1.28
N VAL A 98 22.05 12.06 -1.16
CA VAL A 98 20.95 11.33 -1.80
C VAL A 98 19.78 11.30 -0.84
N MET A 99 18.60 11.81 -1.24
CA MET A 99 17.35 11.67 -0.52
C MET A 99 16.48 10.65 -1.24
N GLN A 100 16.06 9.58 -0.55
CA GLN A 100 15.34 8.48 -1.18
C GLN A 100 13.97 8.28 -0.54
N SER A 101 12.98 8.00 -1.39
CA SER A 101 11.62 7.58 -1.04
C SER A 101 11.04 6.72 -2.17
N HIS A 102 9.98 5.94 -1.91
CA HIS A 102 9.30 5.19 -2.96
C HIS A 102 8.00 5.85 -3.41
N LEU A 103 7.64 5.66 -4.69
CA LEU A 103 6.50 6.31 -5.33
C LEU A 103 5.19 5.55 -5.17
N ASP A 104 5.26 4.23 -5.09
CA ASP A 104 4.10 3.37 -4.99
C ASP A 104 3.48 3.40 -3.58
N MET A 105 2.36 2.75 -3.42
CA MET A 105 1.67 2.60 -2.14
C MET A 105 0.88 1.30 -2.11
N VAL A 106 0.71 0.74 -0.91
CA VAL A 106 -0.28 -0.31 -0.64
C VAL A 106 -1.67 0.18 -1.02
N HIS A 107 -2.39 -0.61 -1.82
CA HIS A 107 -3.70 -0.25 -2.37
C HIS A 107 -4.79 -1.17 -1.81
N GLN A 108 -5.27 -0.83 -0.62
CA GLN A 108 -6.35 -1.54 0.07
C GLN A 108 -7.54 -0.62 0.33
N LYS A 109 -8.75 -1.19 0.30
CA LYS A 109 -9.99 -0.50 0.60
C LYS A 109 -10.95 -1.39 1.39
N ASN A 110 -11.91 -0.78 2.07
CA ASN A 110 -13.01 -1.53 2.66
C ASN A 110 -13.88 -2.17 1.56
N ASN A 111 -14.48 -3.32 1.85
CA ASN A 111 -15.29 -4.06 0.88
C ASN A 111 -16.53 -3.30 0.38
N ASP A 112 -17.04 -2.38 1.19
CA ASP A 112 -18.18 -1.51 0.89
C ASP A 112 -17.80 -0.19 0.21
N THR A 113 -16.50 0.05 0.01
CA THR A 113 -16.00 1.27 -0.63
C THR A 113 -15.91 1.08 -2.15
N ASP A 114 -16.65 1.90 -2.90
CA ASP A 114 -16.53 1.97 -4.36
C ASP A 114 -15.36 2.90 -4.74
N PHE A 115 -14.20 2.32 -5.03
CA PHE A 115 -12.97 3.04 -5.34
C PHE A 115 -12.09 2.24 -6.30
N ASP A 116 -11.50 2.91 -7.28
CA ASP A 116 -10.55 2.32 -8.24
C ASP A 116 -9.17 2.99 -8.13
N PHE A 117 -8.22 2.30 -7.54
CA PHE A 117 -6.82 2.74 -7.40
C PHE A 117 -6.09 2.95 -8.73
N GLY A 118 -6.63 2.45 -9.84
CA GLY A 118 -6.06 2.66 -11.18
C GLY A 118 -6.40 4.01 -11.78
N THR A 119 -7.47 4.67 -11.31
CA THR A 119 -8.02 5.87 -11.94
C THR A 119 -8.30 7.03 -10.99
N GLN A 120 -8.47 6.77 -9.70
CA GLN A 120 -8.88 7.75 -8.70
C GLN A 120 -7.72 8.13 -7.77
N GLY A 121 -7.62 9.43 -7.43
CA GLY A 121 -6.78 9.91 -6.34
C GLY A 121 -7.42 9.70 -4.98
N ILE A 122 -6.61 9.68 -3.92
CA ILE A 122 -7.04 9.44 -2.55
C ILE A 122 -7.82 10.64 -2.00
N ASP A 123 -9.03 10.40 -1.51
CA ASP A 123 -9.86 11.39 -0.83
C ASP A 123 -9.49 11.45 0.66
N MET A 124 -8.83 12.54 1.05
CA MET A 124 -8.29 12.75 2.39
C MET A 124 -9.13 13.74 3.17
N TYR A 125 -9.11 13.61 4.50
CA TYR A 125 -9.74 14.55 5.43
C TYR A 125 -8.93 14.67 6.73
N VAL A 126 -9.15 15.76 7.46
CA VAL A 126 -8.56 15.97 8.78
C VAL A 126 -9.51 15.44 9.85
N ASP A 127 -8.98 14.63 10.77
CA ASP A 127 -9.69 14.05 11.91
C ASP A 127 -8.89 14.37 13.20
N GLY A 128 -9.18 15.49 13.81
CA GLY A 128 -8.40 16.01 14.95
C GLY A 128 -6.95 16.27 14.56
N ASP A 129 -6.01 15.54 15.16
CA ASP A 129 -4.58 15.64 14.88
C ASP A 129 -4.11 14.71 13.77
N TRP A 130 -5.04 14.02 13.10
CA TRP A 130 -4.74 13.01 12.08
C TRP A 130 -5.23 13.42 10.70
N VAL A 131 -4.48 13.03 9.67
CA VAL A 131 -4.94 12.98 8.29
C VAL A 131 -5.33 11.55 7.97
N ARG A 132 -6.53 11.36 7.42
CA ARG A 132 -7.09 10.05 7.08
C ARG A 132 -7.58 10.00 5.65
N ALA A 133 -7.74 8.79 5.11
CA ALA A 133 -8.38 8.52 3.83
C ALA A 133 -9.79 7.91 4.03
N LYS A 134 -10.71 8.22 3.12
CA LYS A 134 -12.10 7.72 3.16
C LYS A 134 -12.20 6.31 2.59
N GLY A 135 -12.16 5.31 3.47
CA GLY A 135 -12.39 3.90 3.13
C GLY A 135 -11.26 3.22 2.36
N THR A 136 -10.11 3.90 2.19
CA THR A 136 -8.92 3.37 1.51
C THR A 136 -7.69 3.51 2.38
N THR A 137 -6.57 2.90 1.97
CA THR A 137 -5.23 3.26 2.44
C THR A 137 -4.91 4.70 2.09
N LEU A 138 -4.13 5.39 2.95
CA LEU A 138 -3.77 6.80 2.79
C LEU A 138 -2.57 7.01 1.86
N GLY A 139 -1.61 6.08 1.87
CA GLY A 139 -0.34 6.21 1.17
C GLY A 139 0.60 7.25 1.80
N ALA A 140 0.54 7.43 3.13
CA ALA A 140 1.52 8.24 3.86
C ALA A 140 2.91 7.59 3.80
N ASP A 141 2.95 6.29 3.86
CA ASP A 141 4.04 5.42 3.46
C ASP A 141 4.02 5.24 1.93
N ASN A 142 5.01 5.69 1.21
CA ASN A 142 6.04 6.66 1.59
C ASN A 142 5.76 8.07 0.98
N GLY A 143 4.47 8.40 0.81
CA GLY A 143 4.03 9.66 0.20
C GLY A 143 4.48 10.90 0.97
N LEU A 144 4.62 10.83 2.30
CA LEU A 144 5.14 11.96 3.09
C LEU A 144 6.63 12.17 2.84
N GLY A 145 7.41 11.10 2.70
CA GLY A 145 8.81 11.18 2.30
C GLY A 145 8.96 11.80 0.91
N VAL A 146 8.19 11.34 -0.07
CA VAL A 146 8.15 11.93 -1.43
C VAL A 146 7.78 13.41 -1.37
N ALA A 147 6.73 13.78 -0.65
CA ALA A 147 6.26 15.16 -0.53
C ALA A 147 7.32 16.07 0.15
N THR A 148 8.02 15.55 1.15
CA THR A 148 9.13 16.25 1.82
C THR A 148 10.25 16.56 0.83
N ILE A 149 10.69 15.57 0.06
CA ILE A 149 11.73 15.76 -0.96
C ILE A 149 11.26 16.75 -2.02
N MET A 150 10.01 16.64 -2.50
CA MET A 150 9.45 17.59 -3.46
C MET A 150 9.44 19.02 -2.92
N ALA A 151 9.05 19.22 -1.66
CA ALA A 151 9.05 20.54 -1.03
C ALA A 151 10.47 21.14 -0.94
N ILE A 152 11.46 20.33 -0.61
CA ILE A 152 12.89 20.75 -0.58
C ILE A 152 13.40 21.06 -1.99
N LEU A 153 13.04 20.25 -2.99
CA LEU A 153 13.42 20.51 -4.39
C LEU A 153 12.85 21.82 -4.92
N GLU A 154 11.63 22.18 -4.55
CA GLU A 154 10.97 23.43 -4.96
C GLU A 154 11.45 24.65 -4.17
N SER A 155 11.90 24.46 -2.92
CA SER A 155 12.32 25.54 -2.03
C SER A 155 13.50 26.34 -2.59
N ASN A 156 13.47 27.67 -2.34
CA ASN A 156 14.55 28.59 -2.66
C ASN A 156 15.17 29.23 -1.40
N ASP A 157 14.70 28.90 -0.22
CA ASP A 157 15.06 29.48 1.08
C ASP A 157 15.73 28.50 2.04
N ILE A 158 15.69 27.19 1.72
CA ILE A 158 16.39 26.16 2.48
C ILE A 158 17.83 26.03 1.97
N ALA A 159 18.82 26.33 2.82
CA ALA A 159 20.22 26.08 2.49
C ALA A 159 20.54 24.59 2.46
N HIS A 160 21.11 24.09 1.35
CA HIS A 160 21.40 22.66 1.17
C HIS A 160 22.65 22.43 0.31
N PRO A 161 23.41 21.33 0.52
CA PRO A 161 24.39 20.85 -0.44
C PRO A 161 23.71 20.40 -1.74
N ALA A 162 24.47 19.95 -2.73
CA ALA A 162 23.87 19.30 -3.90
C ALA A 162 23.04 18.10 -3.44
N ILE A 163 21.84 17.96 -4.03
CA ILE A 163 20.88 16.91 -3.73
C ILE A 163 20.67 16.06 -4.97
N GLU A 164 20.70 14.75 -4.78
CA GLU A 164 20.21 13.74 -5.72
C GLU A 164 18.97 13.09 -5.12
N ALA A 165 17.79 13.51 -5.55
CA ALA A 165 16.52 12.94 -5.10
C ALA A 165 16.23 11.67 -5.89
N LEU A 166 16.21 10.52 -5.22
CA LEU A 166 15.91 9.22 -5.78
C LEU A 166 14.51 8.79 -5.37
N PHE A 167 13.64 8.57 -6.36
CA PHE A 167 12.31 8.04 -6.16
C PHE A 167 12.22 6.65 -6.79
N THR A 168 12.12 5.63 -5.96
CA THR A 168 12.05 4.23 -6.40
C THR A 168 10.61 3.80 -6.66
N ILE A 169 10.43 2.70 -7.38
CA ILE A 169 9.13 2.08 -7.69
C ILE A 169 9.02 0.70 -7.05
N ASP A 170 7.79 0.21 -6.89
CA ASP A 170 7.46 -1.16 -6.49
C ASP A 170 8.21 -1.59 -5.21
N GLU A 171 8.25 -0.74 -4.20
CA GLU A 171 8.84 -1.07 -2.90
C GLU A 171 7.98 -2.11 -2.19
N GLU A 172 6.67 -1.85 -2.10
CA GLU A 172 5.67 -2.57 -1.31
C GLU A 172 5.45 -4.03 -1.74
N THR A 173 5.81 -4.39 -2.98
CA THR A 173 5.51 -5.73 -3.51
C THR A 173 6.73 -6.48 -4.05
N GLY A 174 7.86 -5.81 -4.30
CA GLY A 174 8.99 -6.50 -4.90
C GLY A 174 10.32 -5.78 -4.87
N MET A 175 10.35 -4.52 -4.43
CA MET A 175 11.56 -3.67 -4.43
C MET A 175 12.22 -3.58 -5.82
N THR A 176 11.41 -3.70 -6.89
CA THR A 176 11.90 -3.78 -8.28
C THR A 176 12.76 -2.57 -8.63
N GLY A 177 12.37 -1.37 -8.18
CA GLY A 177 13.12 -0.15 -8.39
C GLY A 177 14.49 -0.18 -7.73
N ALA A 178 14.57 -0.52 -6.44
CA ALA A 178 15.81 -0.56 -5.69
C ALA A 178 16.77 -1.65 -6.22
N LEU A 179 16.25 -2.85 -6.49
CA LEU A 179 17.04 -3.97 -7.01
C LEU A 179 17.52 -3.74 -8.45
N GLY A 180 16.76 -2.99 -9.24
CA GLY A 180 17.11 -2.69 -10.64
C GLY A 180 17.96 -1.44 -10.84
N LEU A 181 18.20 -0.65 -9.77
CA LEU A 181 18.98 0.58 -9.84
C LEU A 181 20.44 0.28 -10.28
N GLN A 182 20.86 0.92 -11.35
CA GLN A 182 22.22 0.72 -11.89
C GLN A 182 23.22 1.65 -11.24
N GLY A 183 24.45 1.15 -11.01
CA GLY A 183 25.57 1.96 -10.52
C GLY A 183 25.93 3.11 -11.46
N GLY A 184 26.43 4.21 -10.89
CA GLY A 184 26.91 5.38 -11.65
C GLY A 184 25.85 6.46 -11.91
N LEU A 185 24.59 6.25 -11.57
CA LEU A 185 23.54 7.27 -11.68
C LEU A 185 23.57 8.27 -10.52
N LEU A 186 24.03 7.82 -9.35
CA LEU A 186 24.16 8.60 -8.12
C LEU A 186 25.63 8.76 -7.76
N THR A 187 25.98 9.92 -7.21
CA THR A 187 27.34 10.27 -6.78
C THR A 187 27.41 10.68 -5.31
N GLY A 188 26.26 10.80 -4.65
CA GLY A 188 26.14 11.24 -3.27
C GLY A 188 26.86 10.31 -2.29
N GLY A 189 27.52 10.91 -1.30
CA GLY A 189 28.25 10.19 -0.25
C GLY A 189 27.46 9.96 1.03
N ILE A 190 26.22 10.47 1.09
CA ILE A 190 25.29 10.31 2.23
C ILE A 190 23.94 9.96 1.63
N LEU A 191 23.35 8.85 2.09
CA LEU A 191 21.99 8.46 1.74
C LEU A 191 21.07 8.73 2.95
N LEU A 192 20.02 9.50 2.72
CA LEU A 192 18.90 9.70 3.65
C LEU A 192 17.67 9.00 3.05
N ASN A 193 17.34 7.87 3.61
CA ASN A 193 16.11 7.17 3.31
C ASN A 193 15.00 7.77 4.20
N LEU A 194 13.92 8.28 3.57
CA LEU A 194 12.80 8.89 4.27
C LEU A 194 11.63 7.91 4.45
N ASP A 195 11.93 6.63 4.34
CA ASP A 195 11.00 5.53 4.53
C ASP A 195 11.12 5.02 5.96
N THR A 196 10.54 5.76 6.88
CA THR A 196 10.56 5.47 8.33
C THR A 196 9.22 5.85 8.96
N GLU A 197 8.75 5.04 9.89
CA GLU A 197 7.51 5.26 10.63
C GLU A 197 7.73 5.99 11.95
N GLU A 198 8.93 5.89 12.53
CA GLU A 198 9.28 6.49 13.82
C GLU A 198 9.86 7.89 13.64
N ASP A 199 9.29 8.88 14.31
CA ASP A 199 9.67 10.30 14.19
C ASP A 199 10.80 10.72 15.14
N ASN A 200 11.20 9.88 16.07
CA ASN A 200 12.17 10.12 17.12
C ASN A 200 13.47 9.27 16.99
N GLU A 201 13.58 8.44 15.95
CA GLU A 201 14.70 7.53 15.73
C GLU A 201 15.36 7.73 14.36
N ILE A 202 16.66 7.45 14.30
CA ILE A 202 17.41 7.33 13.04
C ILE A 202 17.92 5.89 12.94
N GLY A 203 17.29 5.10 12.06
CA GLY A 203 17.71 3.74 11.78
C GLY A 203 18.98 3.71 10.93
N VAL A 204 19.94 2.87 11.30
CA VAL A 204 21.22 2.67 10.57
C VAL A 204 21.37 1.24 10.04
N GLY A 205 20.28 0.51 9.92
CA GLY A 205 20.27 -0.87 9.44
C GLY A 205 18.83 -1.29 9.14
N CYS A 206 18.68 -2.49 8.58
CA CYS A 206 17.38 -3.09 8.31
C CYS A 206 17.41 -4.58 8.65
N ALA A 207 16.22 -5.14 8.92
CA ALA A 207 16.03 -6.57 9.02
C ALA A 207 16.05 -7.22 7.62
N GLY A 208 16.47 -8.47 7.57
CA GLY A 208 16.29 -9.30 6.37
C GLY A 208 14.98 -10.06 6.43
N GLY A 209 14.51 -10.53 5.28
CA GLY A 209 13.31 -11.36 5.17
C GLY A 209 13.53 -12.53 4.22
N ILE A 210 12.68 -13.53 4.35
CA ILE A 210 12.60 -14.66 3.43
C ILE A 210 11.12 -15.00 3.19
N ASP A 211 10.76 -15.12 1.91
CA ASP A 211 9.45 -15.61 1.50
C ASP A 211 9.52 -17.14 1.32
N VAL A 212 8.61 -17.83 1.98
CA VAL A 212 8.47 -19.29 1.84
C VAL A 212 7.08 -19.61 1.30
N THR A 213 7.04 -20.22 0.13
CA THR A 213 5.79 -20.68 -0.49
C THR A 213 5.74 -22.20 -0.43
N ALA A 214 4.72 -22.73 0.24
CA ALA A 214 4.43 -24.16 0.25
C ALA A 214 3.29 -24.45 -0.74
N THR A 215 3.53 -25.39 -1.65
CA THR A 215 2.54 -25.84 -2.63
C THR A 215 2.32 -27.34 -2.52
N ARG A 216 1.10 -27.78 -2.75
CA ARG A 216 0.74 -29.19 -2.79
C ARG A 216 -0.38 -29.43 -3.80
N ASP A 217 -0.20 -30.43 -4.64
CA ASP A 217 -1.26 -30.93 -5.50
C ASP A 217 -2.17 -31.86 -4.69
N TYR A 218 -3.45 -31.85 -5.01
CA TYR A 218 -4.45 -32.74 -4.41
C TYR A 218 -5.46 -33.18 -5.47
N GLU A 219 -6.05 -34.35 -5.23
CA GLU A 219 -7.14 -34.86 -6.06
C GLU A 219 -8.49 -34.42 -5.48
N GLN A 220 -9.39 -34.00 -6.34
CA GLN A 220 -10.77 -33.69 -5.97
C GLN A 220 -11.62 -34.94 -6.01
N GLU A 221 -12.52 -35.09 -5.05
CA GLU A 221 -13.54 -36.15 -5.00
C GLU A 221 -14.93 -35.53 -5.01
N GLU A 222 -15.92 -36.26 -5.49
CA GLU A 222 -17.33 -35.83 -5.37
C GLU A 222 -17.75 -35.91 -3.90
N THR A 223 -18.55 -34.92 -3.47
CA THR A 223 -19.08 -34.90 -2.10
C THR A 223 -20.09 -36.05 -1.91
N PRO A 224 -19.85 -36.99 -0.99
CA PRO A 224 -20.78 -38.10 -0.73
C PRO A 224 -22.17 -37.60 -0.31
N GLU A 225 -23.24 -38.29 -0.71
CA GLU A 225 -24.65 -37.92 -0.45
C GLU A 225 -24.99 -37.74 1.04
N PHE A 226 -24.30 -38.45 1.95
CA PHE A 226 -24.54 -38.37 3.39
C PHE A 226 -23.86 -37.14 4.07
N LYS A 227 -23.23 -36.26 3.31
CA LYS A 227 -22.59 -35.05 3.86
C LYS A 227 -23.49 -33.84 3.71
N ILE A 228 -23.35 -32.92 4.66
CA ILE A 228 -24.01 -31.60 4.65
C ILE A 228 -22.96 -30.49 4.58
N GLY A 229 -23.24 -29.47 3.78
CA GLY A 229 -22.32 -28.36 3.52
C GLY A 229 -22.45 -27.19 4.50
N TYR A 230 -21.32 -26.62 4.91
CA TYR A 230 -21.26 -25.42 5.74
C TYR A 230 -20.25 -24.42 5.19
N LYS A 231 -20.52 -23.14 5.44
CA LYS A 231 -19.53 -22.08 5.30
C LYS A 231 -19.04 -21.64 6.68
N ILE A 232 -17.76 -21.79 6.91
CA ILE A 232 -17.07 -21.28 8.10
C ILE A 232 -16.43 -19.95 7.73
N SER A 233 -16.60 -18.92 8.58
CA SER A 233 -16.00 -17.60 8.37
C SER A 233 -15.33 -17.11 9.65
N VAL A 234 -14.07 -16.76 9.55
CA VAL A 234 -13.29 -16.03 10.55
C VAL A 234 -13.17 -14.60 10.07
N LYS A 235 -13.63 -13.62 10.86
CA LYS A 235 -13.62 -12.20 10.49
C LYS A 235 -13.64 -11.29 11.71
N GLY A 236 -13.36 -10.00 11.49
CA GLY A 236 -13.38 -8.98 12.54
C GLY A 236 -12.10 -8.92 13.35
N LEU A 237 -10.99 -9.51 12.86
CA LEU A 237 -9.68 -9.37 13.46
C LEU A 237 -9.05 -8.03 13.08
N GLN A 238 -8.12 -7.54 13.90
CA GLN A 238 -7.45 -6.27 13.70
C GLN A 238 -6.57 -6.26 12.44
N GLY A 239 -5.85 -7.37 12.17
CA GLY A 239 -4.78 -7.42 11.19
C GLY A 239 -3.54 -6.70 11.70
N GLY A 240 -2.57 -6.47 10.83
CA GLY A 240 -1.33 -5.78 11.14
C GLY A 240 -0.22 -6.14 10.17
N HIS A 241 0.91 -5.43 10.28
CA HIS A 241 2.11 -5.72 9.50
C HIS A 241 2.80 -6.98 10.03
N SER A 242 3.11 -7.93 9.13
CA SER A 242 3.67 -9.24 9.52
C SER A 242 5.10 -9.19 10.07
N GLY A 243 5.82 -8.09 9.86
CA GLY A 243 7.13 -7.79 10.44
C GLY A 243 7.01 -6.91 11.67
N MET A 244 6.59 -5.66 11.51
CA MET A 244 6.56 -4.64 12.56
C MET A 244 5.69 -5.03 13.76
N GLN A 245 4.53 -5.63 13.52
CA GLN A 245 3.54 -5.94 14.56
C GLN A 245 3.45 -7.43 14.92
N ILE A 246 4.36 -8.27 14.44
CA ILE A 246 4.32 -9.71 14.71
C ILE A 246 4.45 -10.02 16.23
N HIS A 247 5.14 -9.17 16.96
CA HIS A 247 5.35 -9.29 18.39
C HIS A 247 4.11 -8.92 19.24
N GLU A 248 3.13 -8.24 18.66
CA GLU A 248 1.90 -7.82 19.36
C GLU A 248 0.91 -8.98 19.60
N GLY A 249 1.15 -10.13 18.97
CA GLY A 249 0.30 -11.31 19.15
C GLY A 249 -1.05 -11.23 18.44
N LEU A 250 -1.20 -10.37 17.44
CA LEU A 250 -2.44 -10.14 16.70
C LEU A 250 -3.00 -11.42 16.09
N GLY A 251 -4.34 -11.53 16.08
CA GLY A 251 -5.03 -12.70 15.56
C GLY A 251 -4.80 -12.90 14.06
N ASN A 252 -4.37 -14.12 13.69
CA ASN A 252 -4.20 -14.53 12.28
C ASN A 252 -5.37 -15.41 11.86
N ALA A 253 -6.21 -14.90 10.95
CA ALA A 253 -7.43 -15.59 10.52
C ALA A 253 -7.16 -16.97 9.91
N ASN A 254 -6.07 -17.15 9.15
CA ASN A 254 -5.72 -18.44 8.57
C ASN A 254 -5.33 -19.47 9.64
N LYS A 255 -4.60 -19.05 10.68
CA LYS A 255 -4.26 -19.94 11.81
C LYS A 255 -5.50 -20.33 12.60
N ILE A 256 -6.43 -19.40 12.81
CA ILE A 256 -7.70 -19.65 13.50
C ILE A 256 -8.56 -20.60 12.65
N MET A 257 -8.69 -20.34 11.34
CA MET A 257 -9.42 -21.22 10.42
C MET A 257 -8.84 -22.63 10.45
N ASN A 258 -7.51 -22.77 10.41
CA ASN A 258 -6.88 -24.09 10.49
C ASN A 258 -7.23 -24.85 11.77
N ARG A 259 -7.35 -24.18 12.91
CA ARG A 259 -7.78 -24.84 14.18
C ARG A 259 -9.21 -25.40 14.05
N LEU A 260 -10.13 -24.64 13.46
CA LEU A 260 -11.52 -25.07 13.23
C LEU A 260 -11.60 -26.24 12.25
N LEU A 261 -10.86 -26.15 11.14
CA LEU A 261 -10.84 -27.20 10.13
C LEU A 261 -10.19 -28.50 10.62
N PHE A 262 -9.10 -28.38 11.40
CA PHE A 262 -8.41 -29.55 11.96
C PHE A 262 -9.30 -30.31 12.94
N ASP A 263 -9.96 -29.62 13.85
CA ASP A 263 -10.92 -30.24 14.77
C ASP A 263 -12.09 -30.92 14.02
N GLY A 264 -12.64 -30.22 13.02
CA GLY A 264 -13.67 -30.77 12.15
C GLY A 264 -13.22 -32.01 11.38
N PHE A 265 -11.98 -32.04 10.93
CA PHE A 265 -11.41 -33.22 10.24
C PHE A 265 -11.26 -34.40 11.18
N GLU A 266 -10.67 -34.21 12.36
CA GLU A 266 -10.41 -35.31 13.32
C GLU A 266 -11.68 -35.92 13.87
N HIS A 267 -12.73 -35.15 14.13
CA HIS A 267 -13.89 -35.62 14.88
C HIS A 267 -15.17 -35.77 14.04
N PHE A 268 -15.32 -35.01 12.94
CA PHE A 268 -16.60 -34.90 12.23
C PHE A 268 -16.53 -35.31 10.75
N GLY A 269 -15.40 -35.85 10.31
CA GLY A 269 -15.22 -36.30 8.93
C GLY A 269 -15.28 -35.12 7.94
N LEU A 270 -14.86 -33.93 8.37
CA LEU A 270 -14.85 -32.74 7.54
C LEU A 270 -14.03 -32.93 6.26
N ARG A 271 -14.57 -32.46 5.15
CA ARG A 271 -13.89 -32.30 3.87
C ARG A 271 -13.96 -30.85 3.47
N ILE A 272 -12.87 -30.34 2.88
CA ILE A 272 -12.78 -28.95 2.41
C ILE A 272 -13.10 -28.94 0.92
N SER A 273 -14.07 -28.12 0.53
CA SER A 273 -14.39 -27.85 -0.87
C SER A 273 -13.57 -26.66 -1.37
N GLU A 274 -13.53 -25.58 -0.58
CA GLU A 274 -12.86 -24.34 -0.91
C GLU A 274 -12.34 -23.66 0.36
N MET A 275 -11.20 -23.03 0.28
CA MET A 275 -10.65 -22.23 1.37
C MET A 275 -9.89 -21.04 0.80
N GLU A 276 -10.15 -19.87 1.38
CA GLU A 276 -9.41 -18.66 1.07
C GLU A 276 -9.18 -17.82 2.32
N GLY A 277 -8.10 -17.03 2.33
CA GLY A 277 -7.79 -16.13 3.43
C GLY A 277 -6.41 -15.49 3.27
N GLY A 278 -6.31 -14.23 3.68
CA GLY A 278 -5.14 -13.40 3.48
C GLY A 278 -5.04 -12.90 2.03
N SER A 279 -4.50 -11.71 1.85
CA SER A 279 -4.35 -11.09 0.53
C SER A 279 -2.92 -10.67 0.24
N LEU A 280 -2.17 -10.24 1.26
CA LEU A 280 -0.82 -9.74 1.16
C LEU A 280 0.13 -10.56 2.05
N ARG A 281 1.33 -10.86 1.54
CA ARG A 281 2.34 -11.64 2.28
C ARG A 281 2.90 -10.91 3.50
N ASN A 282 2.91 -9.57 3.47
CA ASN A 282 3.36 -8.71 4.57
C ASN A 282 2.23 -8.28 5.51
N ALA A 283 1.01 -8.80 5.36
CA ALA A 283 -0.12 -8.51 6.22
C ALA A 283 -0.58 -9.73 7.01
N ILE A 284 -0.83 -9.56 8.31
CA ILE A 284 -1.46 -10.57 9.15
C ILE A 284 -2.91 -10.72 8.69
N PRO A 285 -3.36 -11.93 8.26
CA PRO A 285 -4.71 -12.11 7.72
C PRO A 285 -5.81 -11.74 8.70
N ARG A 286 -6.71 -10.84 8.29
CA ARG A 286 -7.85 -10.38 9.09
C ARG A 286 -9.08 -11.25 8.94
N GLU A 287 -9.21 -11.90 7.78
CA GLU A 287 -10.36 -12.71 7.41
C GLU A 287 -9.91 -14.00 6.73
N SER A 288 -10.68 -15.06 6.94
CA SER A 288 -10.55 -16.34 6.25
C SER A 288 -11.91 -16.99 6.14
N GLN A 289 -12.16 -17.72 5.06
CA GLN A 289 -13.39 -18.47 4.87
C GLN A 289 -13.11 -19.84 4.26
N ALA A 290 -13.96 -20.80 4.60
CA ALA A 290 -13.92 -22.13 4.02
C ALA A 290 -15.33 -22.64 3.74
N ILE A 291 -15.49 -23.36 2.62
CA ILE A 291 -16.66 -24.16 2.32
C ILE A 291 -16.29 -25.61 2.62
N VAL A 292 -17.05 -26.23 3.50
CA VAL A 292 -16.77 -27.57 4.01
C VAL A 292 -17.98 -28.47 3.96
N ALA A 293 -17.76 -29.76 3.96
CA ALA A 293 -18.79 -30.79 4.10
C ALA A 293 -18.45 -31.71 5.28
N ILE A 294 -19.45 -32.02 6.13
CA ILE A 294 -19.32 -32.92 7.29
C ILE A 294 -20.31 -34.05 7.21
N ASP A 295 -20.12 -35.11 7.99
CA ASP A 295 -21.09 -36.19 8.11
C ASP A 295 -22.41 -35.68 8.70
N ALA A 296 -23.52 -35.77 7.97
CA ALA A 296 -24.82 -35.24 8.38
C ALA A 296 -25.29 -35.80 9.76
N ILE A 297 -24.97 -37.04 10.06
CA ILE A 297 -25.30 -37.66 11.36
C ILE A 297 -24.60 -36.96 12.54
N LYS A 298 -23.50 -36.27 12.30
CA LYS A 298 -22.70 -35.56 13.31
C LYS A 298 -23.02 -34.07 13.41
N GLU A 299 -23.97 -33.56 12.65
CA GLU A 299 -24.26 -32.12 12.51
C GLU A 299 -24.43 -31.39 13.84
N THR A 300 -25.30 -31.90 14.72
CA THR A 300 -25.60 -31.25 16.00
C THR A 300 -24.37 -31.15 16.90
N LEU A 301 -23.57 -32.22 16.93
CA LEU A 301 -22.32 -32.25 17.70
C LEU A 301 -21.27 -31.29 17.09
N PHE A 302 -21.15 -31.28 15.77
CA PHE A 302 -20.24 -30.37 15.06
C PHE A 302 -20.56 -28.90 15.39
N LEU A 303 -21.81 -28.47 15.28
CA LEU A 303 -22.21 -27.11 15.59
C LEU A 303 -21.91 -26.72 17.03
N SER A 304 -22.19 -27.62 17.99
CA SER A 304 -21.89 -27.40 19.40
C SER A 304 -20.39 -27.25 19.65
N GLU A 305 -19.56 -28.12 19.06
CA GLU A 305 -18.11 -28.09 19.23
C GLU A 305 -17.50 -26.83 18.59
N MET A 306 -17.96 -26.44 17.39
CA MET A 306 -17.54 -25.20 16.75
C MET A 306 -17.87 -23.95 17.58
N GLU A 307 -19.00 -23.93 18.28
CA GLU A 307 -19.37 -22.84 19.20
C GLU A 307 -18.48 -22.78 20.42
N ILE A 308 -18.16 -23.91 21.02
CA ILE A 308 -17.24 -24.05 22.15
C ILE A 308 -15.84 -23.54 21.72
N LEU A 309 -15.34 -24.04 20.61
CA LEU A 309 -14.02 -23.69 20.10
C LEU A 309 -13.95 -22.21 19.72
N ALA A 310 -14.98 -21.66 19.06
CA ALA A 310 -15.07 -20.23 18.76
C ALA A 310 -15.07 -19.36 20.03
N THR A 311 -15.76 -19.81 21.08
CA THR A 311 -15.77 -19.12 22.39
C THR A 311 -14.41 -19.15 23.06
N THR A 312 -13.73 -20.27 23.01
CA THR A 312 -12.36 -20.44 23.52
C THR A 312 -11.41 -19.49 22.79
N ILE A 313 -11.43 -19.49 21.46
CA ILE A 313 -10.60 -18.61 20.64
C ILE A 313 -10.88 -17.12 20.96
N LYS A 314 -12.15 -16.71 21.04
CA LYS A 314 -12.50 -15.34 21.43
C LYS A 314 -11.96 -14.94 22.80
N THR A 315 -11.85 -15.91 23.72
CA THR A 315 -11.31 -15.64 25.05
C THR A 315 -9.80 -15.43 25.03
N GLU A 316 -9.09 -16.14 24.16
CA GLU A 316 -7.65 -15.99 23.97
C GLU A 316 -7.27 -14.57 23.49
N PHE A 317 -8.13 -13.94 22.69
CA PHE A 317 -7.91 -12.59 22.12
C PHE A 317 -8.61 -11.44 22.87
N LYS A 318 -9.21 -11.69 24.04
CA LYS A 318 -9.90 -10.65 24.82
C LYS A 318 -8.99 -9.62 25.49
N THR A 319 -7.73 -9.94 25.62
CA THR A 319 -6.72 -9.13 26.32
C THR A 319 -5.76 -8.42 25.36
N MET A 320 -6.08 -8.44 24.08
CA MET A 320 -5.30 -7.79 23.02
C MET A 320 -6.04 -6.61 22.44
#